data_e506f5f94df3965eaf3799b9a45b5c70
#
_entry.id   e506f5f94df3965eaf3799b9a45b5c70
#
_cell.length_a   1.000
_cell.length_b   1.000
_cell.length_c   1.000
_cell.angle_alpha   90.00
_cell.angle_beta   90.00
_cell.angle_gamma   90.00
#
_symmetry.space_group_name_H-M   'P 1'
#
loop_
_entity.id
_entity.type
_entity.pdbx_description
1 polymer ?
#
loop_
_entity_poly.entity_id
_entity_poly.type
_entity_poly.pdbx_seq_one_letter_code
_entity_poly.pdbx_strand_id
1 'polypeptide(L)'
;MFLLKSIPKVDKFIQNIAFKKMSIKLITKISQQIIEDLRADILENKVTSIDEEKLVFEVIKEYNNITTPSLQKVINATGVIVHTNLGRSLISPSSFDKVKDIVTSYNNLEYDLEKGKRGERYSHISKVICELLGCEDVLIVNNNASAVFLVLNTFAKNKEAVVSRGELVEIGGSFRVPDVMSSSGAILKEIGTTNKTHSRDYQNACNENTSILMKVHKSNYSIEGFTSEVNHEEIVQIAKKNNVMDYYDMGSGHMIDLPYNLKDCEPSVLDIMKCDPSLISFSGDKLLGSIQAGIIVGKKKYIDELKKNQLLRMLRVDKITLAILEDNITSVLLGKNKDIPTLNMLFTPLKDLEKRAINLQTVLNKYCKSEVIQTSTVIGGGTTPNKKIPTIALSVNFNNYKPNKLEKLFRKHNIIGRIENDKYLLDFRSIQESELDILETIIIKILND
;
A
#
# COMPACT_ATOMS: atom_id res chain seq x y z
N MET A 1 33.86 -45.47 -1.68
CA MET A 1 32.89 -46.53 -1.29
C MET A 1 32.61 -46.58 0.22
N PHE A 2 33.58 -46.27 1.09
CA PHE A 2 33.38 -46.30 2.56
C PHE A 2 32.44 -45.22 3.05
N LEU A 3 32.51 -43.98 2.50
CA LEU A 3 31.69 -42.83 2.91
C LEU A 3 30.18 -43.02 2.66
N LEU A 4 29.82 -43.69 1.56
CA LEU A 4 28.41 -43.95 1.24
C LEU A 4 27.73 -44.89 2.27
N LYS A 5 28.52 -45.77 2.95
CA LYS A 5 28.01 -46.65 4.02
C LYS A 5 27.80 -45.91 5.35
N SER A 6 28.44 -44.74 5.50
CA SER A 6 28.35 -43.92 6.71
C SER A 6 27.19 -42.91 6.65
N ILE A 7 26.45 -42.84 5.52
CA ILE A 7 25.26 -42.01 5.40
C ILE A 7 24.18 -42.49 6.37
N PRO A 8 23.64 -41.66 7.24
CA PRO A 8 22.61 -42.10 8.19
C PRO A 8 21.34 -42.57 7.46
N LYS A 9 20.72 -43.63 7.97
CA LYS A 9 19.41 -44.06 7.47
C LYS A 9 18.35 -43.07 7.92
N VAL A 10 17.50 -42.62 7.01
CA VAL A 10 16.46 -41.62 7.27
C VAL A 10 15.62 -41.96 8.50
N ASP A 11 15.17 -43.21 8.64
CA ASP A 11 14.32 -43.66 9.75
C ASP A 11 15.00 -43.55 11.14
N LYS A 12 16.33 -43.68 11.20
CA LYS A 12 17.09 -43.46 12.43
C LYS A 12 17.40 -41.97 12.64
N PHE A 13 17.78 -41.30 11.58
CA PHE A 13 18.15 -39.89 11.60
C PHE A 13 17.01 -38.99 12.10
N ILE A 14 15.79 -39.21 11.65
CA ILE A 14 14.60 -38.45 12.07
C ILE A 14 14.20 -38.67 13.53
N GLN A 15 14.79 -39.65 14.22
CA GLN A 15 14.58 -39.88 15.65
C GLN A 15 15.46 -38.99 16.53
N ASN A 16 16.32 -38.16 15.93
CA ASN A 16 17.16 -37.22 16.67
C ASN A 16 16.30 -36.32 17.57
N ILE A 17 16.76 -36.13 18.82
CA ILE A 17 16.04 -35.35 19.85
C ILE A 17 15.77 -33.88 19.39
N ALA A 18 16.62 -33.33 18.54
CA ALA A 18 16.47 -31.99 17.97
C ALA A 18 15.17 -31.84 17.18
N PHE A 19 14.60 -32.92 16.66
CA PHE A 19 13.38 -32.90 15.85
C PHE A 19 12.10 -33.17 16.64
N LYS A 20 12.19 -33.42 17.95
CA LYS A 20 11.06 -33.90 18.79
C LYS A 20 9.78 -33.03 18.72
N LYS A 21 9.92 -31.73 18.48
CA LYS A 21 8.79 -30.78 18.40
C LYS A 21 8.39 -30.45 16.96
N MET A 22 8.97 -31.09 15.98
CA MET A 22 8.77 -30.78 14.57
C MET A 22 7.83 -31.78 13.90
N SER A 23 7.27 -31.42 12.74
CA SER A 23 6.42 -32.33 11.97
C SER A 23 7.23 -33.48 11.38
N ILE A 24 7.01 -34.71 11.85
CA ILE A 24 7.70 -35.91 11.37
C ILE A 24 7.60 -36.05 9.85
N LYS A 25 6.42 -35.82 9.27
CA LYS A 25 6.19 -35.89 7.82
C LYS A 25 7.10 -34.94 7.05
N LEU A 26 7.22 -33.68 7.53
CA LEU A 26 8.03 -32.65 6.85
C LEU A 26 9.53 -32.94 7.04
N ILE A 27 9.97 -33.32 8.25
CA ILE A 27 11.37 -33.65 8.53
C ILE A 27 11.81 -34.86 7.70
N THR A 28 10.98 -35.90 7.58
CA THR A 28 11.29 -37.07 6.75
C THR A 28 11.54 -36.63 5.30
N LYS A 29 10.67 -35.80 4.73
CA LYS A 29 10.82 -35.31 3.35
C LYS A 29 12.11 -34.49 3.17
N ILE A 30 12.38 -33.55 4.10
CA ILE A 30 13.59 -32.72 4.06
C ILE A 30 14.85 -33.59 4.22
N SER A 31 14.85 -34.51 5.19
CA SER A 31 15.98 -35.41 5.43
C SER A 31 16.26 -36.31 4.24
N GLN A 32 15.23 -36.84 3.57
CA GLN A 32 15.39 -37.61 2.35
C GLN A 32 16.12 -36.83 1.26
N GLN A 33 15.67 -35.55 1.03
CA GLN A 33 16.29 -34.70 0.01
C GLN A 33 17.75 -34.38 0.36
N ILE A 34 18.04 -33.95 1.59
CA ILE A 34 19.38 -33.55 2.01
C ILE A 34 20.33 -34.78 1.97
N ILE A 35 19.85 -35.97 2.35
CA ILE A 35 20.64 -37.22 2.29
C ILE A 35 20.88 -37.64 0.83
N GLU A 36 19.93 -37.41 -0.07
CA GLU A 36 20.08 -37.68 -1.49
C GLU A 36 21.09 -36.75 -2.15
N ASP A 37 21.02 -35.43 -1.84
CA ASP A 37 21.99 -34.43 -2.28
C ASP A 37 23.39 -34.76 -1.74
N LEU A 38 23.53 -35.13 -0.47
CA LEU A 38 24.79 -35.58 0.13
C LEU A 38 25.36 -36.82 -0.60
N ARG A 39 24.49 -37.75 -0.98
CA ARG A 39 24.90 -38.97 -1.71
C ARG A 39 25.46 -38.61 -3.10
N ALA A 40 24.81 -37.66 -3.79
CA ALA A 40 25.29 -37.15 -5.07
C ALA A 40 26.66 -36.46 -4.91
N ASP A 41 26.80 -35.58 -3.92
CA ASP A 41 28.07 -34.87 -3.65
C ASP A 41 29.23 -35.80 -3.28
N ILE A 42 28.95 -36.91 -2.58
CA ILE A 42 29.96 -37.95 -2.29
C ILE A 42 30.38 -38.64 -3.57
N LEU A 43 29.45 -39.00 -4.45
CA LEU A 43 29.75 -39.65 -5.74
C LEU A 43 30.56 -38.74 -6.65
N GLU A 44 30.37 -37.44 -6.59
CA GLU A 44 31.13 -36.44 -7.33
C GLU A 44 32.44 -36.04 -6.62
N ASN A 45 32.82 -36.70 -5.52
CA ASN A 45 34.00 -36.40 -4.70
C ASN A 45 34.07 -34.95 -4.16
N LYS A 46 32.93 -34.30 -3.98
CA LYS A 46 32.82 -32.97 -3.40
C LYS A 46 32.88 -32.97 -1.86
N VAL A 47 32.54 -34.09 -1.26
CA VAL A 47 32.49 -34.26 0.19
C VAL A 47 33.41 -35.44 0.59
N THR A 48 34.30 -35.18 1.56
CA THR A 48 35.31 -36.15 2.07
C THR A 48 35.00 -36.68 3.47
N SER A 49 34.06 -36.05 4.21
CA SER A 49 33.61 -36.48 5.53
C SER A 49 32.14 -36.17 5.74
N ILE A 50 31.46 -36.97 6.55
CA ILE A 50 30.06 -36.74 6.93
C ILE A 50 30.04 -36.22 8.37
N ASP A 51 29.40 -35.07 8.57
CA ASP A 51 29.13 -34.48 9.87
C ASP A 51 27.61 -34.54 10.12
N GLU A 52 27.19 -35.42 11.04
CA GLU A 52 25.76 -35.61 11.33
C GLU A 52 25.15 -34.39 12.01
N GLU A 53 25.89 -33.66 12.84
CA GLU A 53 25.41 -32.43 13.49
C GLU A 53 25.12 -31.36 12.45
N LYS A 54 25.96 -31.22 11.43
CA LYS A 54 25.77 -30.34 10.31
C LYS A 54 24.53 -30.69 9.51
N LEU A 55 24.29 -31.99 9.26
CA LEU A 55 23.07 -32.44 8.59
C LEU A 55 21.81 -32.11 9.40
N VAL A 56 21.86 -32.34 10.73
CA VAL A 56 20.76 -31.95 11.63
C VAL A 56 20.50 -30.45 11.54
N PHE A 57 21.55 -29.62 11.54
CA PHE A 57 21.43 -28.18 11.40
C PHE A 57 20.81 -27.78 10.05
N GLU A 58 21.23 -28.42 8.95
CA GLU A 58 20.68 -28.16 7.62
C GLU A 58 19.19 -28.52 7.52
N VAL A 59 18.80 -29.65 8.12
CA VAL A 59 17.38 -30.07 8.18
C VAL A 59 16.55 -29.03 8.99
N ILE A 60 17.06 -28.61 10.15
CA ILE A 60 16.36 -27.61 10.98
C ILE A 60 16.26 -26.29 10.25
N LYS A 61 17.31 -25.86 9.58
CA LYS A 61 17.33 -24.64 8.77
C LYS A 61 16.28 -24.69 7.68
N GLU A 62 16.23 -25.78 6.93
CA GLU A 62 15.24 -25.93 5.85
C GLU A 62 13.81 -26.06 6.38
N TYR A 63 13.62 -26.78 7.49
CA TYR A 63 12.34 -26.84 8.18
C TYR A 63 11.85 -25.42 8.58
N ASN A 64 12.73 -24.63 9.18
CA ASN A 64 12.40 -23.26 9.57
C ASN A 64 12.14 -22.37 8.35
N ASN A 65 12.89 -22.52 7.27
CA ASN A 65 12.64 -21.81 6.01
C ASN A 65 11.23 -22.07 5.47
N ILE A 66 10.72 -23.29 5.59
CA ILE A 66 9.40 -23.68 5.11
C ILE A 66 8.29 -23.26 6.09
N THR A 67 8.54 -23.38 7.40
CA THR A 67 7.49 -23.22 8.43
C THR A 67 7.41 -21.82 9.01
N THR A 68 8.46 -21.02 8.89
CA THR A 68 8.43 -19.62 9.34
C THR A 68 7.75 -18.75 8.28
N PRO A 69 6.76 -17.93 8.66
CA PRO A 69 6.14 -17.01 7.72
C PRO A 69 7.18 -16.09 7.04
N SER A 70 7.11 -16.00 5.72
CA SER A 70 8.02 -15.14 4.94
C SER A 70 7.65 -13.65 5.04
N LEU A 71 6.36 -13.34 5.28
CA LEU A 71 5.91 -11.97 5.53
C LEU A 71 6.31 -11.56 6.94
N GLN A 72 7.19 -10.57 7.05
CA GLN A 72 7.78 -10.14 8.32
C GLN A 72 7.60 -8.64 8.54
N LYS A 73 7.56 -8.23 9.80
CA LYS A 73 7.63 -6.82 10.17
C LYS A 73 9.00 -6.26 9.81
N VAL A 74 9.02 -5.06 9.22
CA VAL A 74 10.23 -4.27 8.97
C VAL A 74 10.06 -2.88 9.57
N ILE A 75 11.18 -2.25 9.95
CA ILE A 75 11.20 -0.84 10.34
C ILE A 75 11.47 -0.01 9.09
N ASN A 76 10.53 0.83 8.73
CA ASN A 76 10.65 1.73 7.60
C ASN A 76 11.39 3.00 8.01
N ALA A 77 12.68 3.05 7.76
CA ALA A 77 13.53 4.22 7.97
C ALA A 77 13.93 4.91 6.66
N THR A 78 13.10 4.79 5.60
CA THR A 78 13.35 5.47 4.31
C THR A 78 12.87 6.91 4.28
N GLY A 79 11.95 7.29 5.18
CA GLY A 79 11.24 8.55 5.18
C GLY A 79 9.98 8.57 4.30
N VAL A 80 9.80 7.57 3.45
CA VAL A 80 8.62 7.45 2.57
C VAL A 80 7.44 6.88 3.35
N ILE A 81 6.44 7.71 3.65
CA ILE A 81 5.32 7.35 4.53
C ILE A 81 4.44 6.26 3.91
N VAL A 82 4.05 6.45 2.63
CA VAL A 82 3.23 5.48 1.86
C VAL A 82 4.13 4.70 0.92
N HIS A 83 5.01 3.86 1.49
CA HIS A 83 6.00 3.13 0.72
C HIS A 83 5.38 1.91 0.02
N THR A 84 5.35 1.91 -1.31
CA THR A 84 4.68 0.89 -2.13
C THR A 84 5.12 -0.53 -1.78
N ASN A 85 6.43 -0.76 -1.63
CA ASN A 85 6.98 -2.10 -1.40
C ASN A 85 6.97 -2.52 0.08
N LEU A 86 6.58 -1.63 1.00
CA LEU A 86 6.53 -1.88 2.44
C LEU A 86 5.10 -1.88 3.01
N GLY A 87 4.11 -2.11 2.14
CA GLY A 87 2.72 -2.30 2.55
C GLY A 87 1.87 -1.02 2.55
N ARG A 88 2.41 0.13 2.10
CA ARG A 88 1.71 1.42 2.04
C ARG A 88 1.27 1.94 3.40
N SER A 89 -0.01 2.34 3.54
CA SER A 89 -0.55 2.87 4.81
C SER A 89 -0.60 1.81 5.90
N LEU A 90 -0.34 2.23 7.13
CA LEU A 90 -0.41 1.39 8.31
C LEU A 90 -1.78 1.48 8.96
N ILE A 91 -2.25 0.37 9.50
CA ILE A 91 -3.44 0.31 10.35
C ILE A 91 -3.04 0.59 11.78
N SER A 92 -3.78 1.43 12.49
CA SER A 92 -3.50 1.71 13.90
C SER A 92 -3.75 0.45 14.76
N PRO A 93 -2.89 0.17 15.75
CA PRO A 93 -3.14 -0.94 16.68
C PRO A 93 -4.52 -0.84 17.34
N SER A 94 -4.95 0.36 17.74
CA SER A 94 -6.26 0.58 18.35
C SER A 94 -7.43 0.26 17.41
N SER A 95 -7.32 0.58 16.13
CA SER A 95 -8.30 0.16 15.11
C SER A 95 -8.36 -1.36 15.01
N PHE A 96 -7.20 -2.01 14.96
CA PHE A 96 -7.15 -3.48 14.87
C PHE A 96 -7.75 -4.16 16.10
N ASP A 97 -7.49 -3.63 17.29
CA ASP A 97 -8.06 -4.16 18.54
C ASP A 97 -9.59 -4.04 18.55
N LYS A 98 -10.18 -2.93 18.12
CA LYS A 98 -11.63 -2.76 17.99
C LYS A 98 -12.26 -3.75 17.01
N VAL A 99 -11.57 -4.03 15.91
CA VAL A 99 -12.06 -4.92 14.85
C VAL A 99 -11.88 -6.39 15.20
N LYS A 100 -10.97 -6.73 16.13
CA LYS A 100 -10.64 -8.10 16.52
C LYS A 100 -11.88 -8.92 16.86
N ASP A 101 -12.76 -8.40 17.71
CA ASP A 101 -13.96 -9.12 18.16
C ASP A 101 -14.96 -9.34 17.02
N ILE A 102 -15.08 -8.36 16.10
CA ILE A 102 -15.91 -8.49 14.90
C ILE A 102 -15.38 -9.60 13.98
N VAL A 103 -14.06 -9.68 13.84
CA VAL A 103 -13.41 -10.63 12.93
C VAL A 103 -13.45 -12.05 13.46
N THR A 104 -13.29 -12.22 14.77
CA THR A 104 -13.21 -13.52 15.44
C THR A 104 -14.57 -14.08 15.87
N SER A 105 -15.66 -13.33 15.64
CA SER A 105 -17.04 -13.72 16.02
C SER A 105 -17.98 -13.70 14.82
N TYR A 106 -19.17 -14.28 15.00
CA TYR A 106 -20.28 -14.01 14.09
C TYR A 106 -20.70 -12.55 14.20
N ASN A 107 -21.10 -11.95 13.08
CA ASN A 107 -21.45 -10.53 13.01
C ASN A 107 -22.59 -10.29 11.99
N ASN A 108 -23.10 -9.07 11.99
CA ASN A 108 -24.21 -8.64 11.19
C ASN A 108 -23.83 -8.11 9.79
N LEU A 109 -22.72 -8.54 9.20
CA LEU A 109 -22.21 -8.04 7.91
C LEU A 109 -23.28 -7.94 6.80
N GLU A 110 -24.14 -8.93 6.70
CA GLU A 110 -25.28 -8.95 5.76
C GLU A 110 -26.58 -9.29 6.49
N TYR A 111 -26.74 -8.83 7.74
CA TYR A 111 -27.92 -9.06 8.54
C TYR A 111 -28.42 -7.74 9.17
N ASP A 112 -29.66 -7.37 8.89
CA ASP A 112 -30.34 -6.23 9.49
C ASP A 112 -30.92 -6.65 10.85
N LEU A 113 -30.30 -6.18 11.93
CA LEU A 113 -30.67 -6.54 13.30
C LEU A 113 -32.06 -6.02 13.71
N GLU A 114 -32.48 -4.87 13.16
CA GLU A 114 -33.79 -4.28 13.46
C GLU A 114 -34.91 -5.04 12.76
N LYS A 115 -34.69 -5.39 11.48
CA LYS A 115 -35.70 -6.07 10.66
C LYS A 115 -35.65 -7.59 10.74
N GLY A 116 -34.63 -8.17 11.39
CA GLY A 116 -34.45 -9.61 11.51
C GLY A 116 -34.30 -10.35 10.17
N LYS A 117 -33.76 -9.71 9.13
CA LYS A 117 -33.62 -10.25 7.78
C LYS A 117 -32.29 -9.85 7.14
N ARG A 118 -32.07 -10.38 5.92
CA ARG A 118 -30.86 -10.03 5.15
C ARG A 118 -30.75 -8.52 4.92
N GLY A 119 -29.60 -7.96 5.30
CA GLY A 119 -29.20 -6.57 5.08
C GLY A 119 -28.20 -6.40 3.94
N GLU A 120 -27.80 -5.16 3.70
CA GLU A 120 -26.79 -4.78 2.72
C GLU A 120 -25.41 -4.65 3.38
N ARG A 121 -24.39 -5.29 2.81
CA ARG A 121 -23.01 -5.27 3.28
C ARG A 121 -22.44 -3.86 3.47
N TYR A 122 -22.72 -2.96 2.57
CA TYR A 122 -22.12 -1.61 2.54
C TYR A 122 -22.85 -0.59 3.42
N SER A 123 -24.03 -0.94 3.98
CA SER A 123 -24.79 -0.03 4.84
C SER A 123 -24.04 0.42 6.08
N HIS A 124 -23.13 -0.42 6.60
CA HIS A 124 -22.32 -0.14 7.78
C HIS A 124 -21.45 1.09 7.61
N ILE A 125 -20.77 1.20 6.46
CA ILE A 125 -19.83 2.29 6.18
C ILE A 125 -20.47 3.46 5.41
N SER A 126 -21.55 3.19 4.67
CA SER A 126 -22.20 4.18 3.79
C SER A 126 -22.61 5.42 4.56
N LYS A 127 -23.22 5.25 5.74
CA LYS A 127 -23.68 6.37 6.59
C LYS A 127 -22.53 7.30 6.97
N VAL A 128 -21.40 6.75 7.42
CA VAL A 128 -20.26 7.54 7.90
C VAL A 128 -19.57 8.29 6.76
N ILE A 129 -19.40 7.63 5.61
CA ILE A 129 -18.81 8.26 4.42
C ILE A 129 -19.73 9.36 3.86
N CYS A 130 -21.04 9.08 3.75
CA CYS A 130 -21.98 10.08 3.24
C CYS A 130 -22.09 11.29 4.17
N GLU A 131 -22.04 11.10 5.49
CA GLU A 131 -22.01 12.21 6.46
C GLU A 131 -20.73 13.04 6.31
N LEU A 132 -19.58 12.39 6.12
CA LEU A 132 -18.30 13.10 5.96
C LEU A 132 -18.20 13.87 4.64
N LEU A 133 -18.66 13.26 3.54
CA LEU A 133 -18.42 13.76 2.18
C LEU A 133 -19.61 14.50 1.57
N GLY A 134 -20.80 14.42 2.15
CA GLY A 134 -22.03 14.95 1.58
C GLY A 134 -22.48 14.22 0.31
N CYS A 135 -22.05 12.97 0.08
CA CYS A 135 -22.48 12.17 -1.07
C CYS A 135 -23.82 11.45 -0.82
N GLU A 136 -24.47 11.03 -1.91
CA GLU A 136 -25.77 10.33 -1.80
C GLU A 136 -25.62 8.84 -1.43
N ASP A 137 -24.56 8.17 -1.94
CA ASP A 137 -24.28 6.75 -1.61
C ASP A 137 -22.80 6.41 -1.90
N VAL A 138 -22.40 5.21 -1.45
CA VAL A 138 -21.02 4.71 -1.56
C VAL A 138 -20.99 3.22 -1.89
N LEU A 139 -19.96 2.80 -2.63
CA LEU A 139 -19.64 1.40 -2.88
C LEU A 139 -18.16 1.15 -2.63
N ILE A 140 -17.85 0.07 -1.91
CA ILE A 140 -16.47 -0.33 -1.58
C ILE A 140 -16.11 -1.59 -2.36
N VAL A 141 -14.95 -1.56 -3.02
CA VAL A 141 -14.36 -2.68 -3.77
C VAL A 141 -12.91 -2.92 -3.35
N ASN A 142 -12.27 -3.98 -3.82
CA ASN A 142 -10.95 -4.46 -3.37
C ASN A 142 -9.84 -3.41 -3.45
N ASN A 143 -9.86 -2.59 -4.49
CA ASN A 143 -8.88 -1.52 -4.72
C ASN A 143 -9.42 -0.52 -5.78
N ASN A 144 -8.71 0.59 -5.96
CA ASN A 144 -9.17 1.62 -6.88
C ASN A 144 -9.11 1.19 -8.36
N ALA A 145 -8.21 0.31 -8.75
CA ALA A 145 -8.19 -0.26 -10.10
C ALA A 145 -9.50 -1.05 -10.40
N SER A 146 -9.98 -1.81 -9.41
CA SER A 146 -11.28 -2.49 -9.48
C SER A 146 -12.44 -1.51 -9.55
N ALA A 147 -12.34 -0.36 -8.86
CA ALA A 147 -13.36 0.70 -8.94
C ALA A 147 -13.44 1.28 -10.36
N VAL A 148 -12.31 1.66 -10.94
CA VAL A 148 -12.23 2.17 -12.33
C VAL A 148 -12.79 1.15 -13.32
N PHE A 149 -12.35 -0.11 -13.22
CA PHE A 149 -12.84 -1.17 -14.09
C PHE A 149 -14.35 -1.37 -13.98
N LEU A 150 -14.88 -1.41 -12.78
CA LEU A 150 -16.33 -1.60 -12.52
C LEU A 150 -17.16 -0.45 -13.08
N VAL A 151 -16.72 0.80 -12.88
CA VAL A 151 -17.40 2.00 -13.41
C VAL A 151 -17.42 1.96 -14.95
N LEU A 152 -16.29 1.74 -15.57
CA LEU A 152 -16.18 1.69 -17.04
C LEU A 152 -17.00 0.53 -17.62
N ASN A 153 -16.92 -0.67 -17.03
CA ASN A 153 -17.69 -1.83 -17.48
C ASN A 153 -19.20 -1.64 -17.32
N THR A 154 -19.63 -0.92 -16.29
CA THR A 154 -21.07 -0.68 -16.06
C THR A 154 -21.64 0.37 -17.00
N PHE A 155 -20.94 1.48 -17.20
CA PHE A 155 -21.50 2.65 -17.87
C PHE A 155 -20.98 2.89 -19.30
N ALA A 156 -19.76 2.41 -19.61
CA ALA A 156 -19.11 2.69 -20.88
C ALA A 156 -18.90 1.45 -21.77
N LYS A 157 -19.43 0.29 -21.40
CA LYS A 157 -19.33 -0.93 -22.22
C LYS A 157 -19.93 -0.70 -23.61
N ASN A 158 -19.12 -0.87 -24.67
CA ASN A 158 -19.44 -0.56 -26.07
C ASN A 158 -19.81 0.91 -26.34
N LYS A 159 -19.39 1.83 -25.45
CA LYS A 159 -19.57 3.27 -25.57
C LYS A 159 -18.25 4.01 -25.34
N GLU A 160 -18.22 5.27 -25.74
CA GLU A 160 -17.03 6.11 -25.58
C GLU A 160 -16.87 6.59 -24.13
N ALA A 161 -15.65 6.41 -23.60
CA ALA A 161 -15.16 7.11 -22.41
C ALA A 161 -14.09 8.11 -22.85
N VAL A 162 -14.37 9.38 -22.68
CA VAL A 162 -13.52 10.50 -23.12
C VAL A 162 -12.52 10.82 -22.04
N VAL A 163 -11.24 10.84 -22.35
CA VAL A 163 -10.14 11.15 -21.41
C VAL A 163 -9.05 11.97 -22.07
N SER A 164 -8.39 12.83 -21.30
CA SER A 164 -7.25 13.62 -21.77
C SER A 164 -6.04 12.72 -22.07
N ARG A 165 -5.34 12.94 -23.21
CA ARG A 165 -4.06 12.28 -23.51
C ARG A 165 -3.01 12.48 -22.40
N GLY A 166 -3.00 13.65 -21.77
CA GLY A 166 -2.13 13.95 -20.65
C GLY A 166 -2.47 13.19 -19.36
N GLU A 167 -3.56 12.42 -19.33
CA GLU A 167 -4.03 11.66 -18.16
C GLU A 167 -4.00 10.14 -18.38
N LEU A 168 -3.44 9.67 -19.53
CA LEU A 168 -3.27 8.25 -19.83
C LEU A 168 -2.05 7.68 -19.08
N VAL A 169 -2.26 7.42 -17.81
CA VAL A 169 -1.20 7.03 -16.87
C VAL A 169 -0.94 5.53 -16.87
N GLU A 170 0.33 5.15 -16.65
CA GLU A 170 0.74 3.81 -16.22
C GLU A 170 1.18 3.87 -14.75
N ILE A 171 0.55 3.06 -13.90
CA ILE A 171 0.83 3.00 -12.47
C ILE A 171 1.33 1.60 -12.11
N GLY A 172 2.47 1.54 -11.43
CA GLY A 172 3.05 0.38 -10.75
C GLY A 172 2.81 -0.99 -11.40
N GLY A 173 3.73 -1.47 -12.23
CA GLY A 173 3.77 -2.87 -12.64
C GLY A 173 2.75 -3.29 -13.70
N SER A 174 2.30 -2.38 -14.56
CA SER A 174 1.43 -2.63 -15.72
C SER A 174 -0.05 -2.23 -15.64
N PHE A 175 -0.47 -1.46 -14.63
CA PHE A 175 -1.80 -0.85 -14.68
C PHE A 175 -1.75 0.35 -15.62
N ARG A 176 -2.29 0.19 -16.83
CA ARG A 176 -2.42 1.25 -17.84
C ARG A 176 -3.88 1.62 -18.02
N VAL A 177 -4.20 2.89 -17.90
CA VAL A 177 -5.57 3.37 -18.10
C VAL A 177 -6.16 2.92 -19.45
N PRO A 178 -5.44 3.03 -20.59
CA PRO A 178 -5.95 2.52 -21.87
C PRO A 178 -6.26 1.03 -21.88
N ASP A 179 -5.41 0.20 -21.25
CA ASP A 179 -5.58 -1.26 -21.21
C ASP A 179 -6.78 -1.65 -20.32
N VAL A 180 -6.96 -0.92 -19.22
CA VAL A 180 -8.11 -1.10 -18.32
C VAL A 180 -9.40 -0.71 -19.04
N MET A 181 -9.42 0.41 -19.76
CA MET A 181 -10.57 0.82 -20.57
C MET A 181 -10.94 -0.23 -21.60
N SER A 182 -9.97 -0.69 -22.39
CA SER A 182 -10.18 -1.73 -23.39
C SER A 182 -10.70 -3.02 -22.76
N SER A 183 -10.08 -3.46 -21.65
CA SER A 183 -10.47 -4.70 -20.95
C SER A 183 -11.85 -4.59 -20.31
N SER A 184 -12.29 -3.40 -19.91
CA SER A 184 -13.64 -3.15 -19.38
C SER A 184 -14.73 -3.18 -20.45
N GLY A 185 -14.34 -3.16 -21.74
CA GLY A 185 -15.23 -3.05 -22.90
C GLY A 185 -15.60 -1.61 -23.25
N ALA A 186 -15.00 -0.61 -22.62
CA ALA A 186 -15.16 0.80 -22.97
C ALA A 186 -14.35 1.14 -24.23
N ILE A 187 -14.85 2.04 -25.04
CA ILE A 187 -14.13 2.60 -26.21
C ILE A 187 -13.39 3.84 -25.73
N LEU A 188 -12.06 3.76 -25.70
CA LEU A 188 -11.21 4.90 -25.35
C LEU A 188 -11.34 5.99 -26.40
N LYS A 189 -11.69 7.21 -25.98
CA LYS A 189 -11.67 8.40 -26.82
C LYS A 189 -10.74 9.44 -26.24
N GLU A 190 -9.56 9.54 -26.82
CA GLU A 190 -8.53 10.46 -26.40
C GLU A 190 -8.77 11.87 -26.92
N ILE A 191 -8.59 12.87 -26.06
CA ILE A 191 -8.74 14.28 -26.43
C ILE A 191 -7.51 15.11 -26.02
N GLY A 192 -7.41 16.31 -26.62
CA GLY A 192 -6.29 17.22 -26.36
C GLY A 192 -4.96 16.68 -26.89
N THR A 193 -3.88 17.17 -26.29
CA THR A 193 -2.49 16.75 -26.56
C THR A 193 -1.85 16.25 -25.28
N THR A 194 -0.59 15.80 -25.33
CA THR A 194 0.13 15.28 -24.14
C THR A 194 0.20 16.32 -23.02
N ASN A 195 0.37 17.59 -23.34
CA ASN A 195 0.60 18.65 -22.34
C ASN A 195 -0.56 19.68 -22.26
N LYS A 196 -1.51 19.65 -23.19
CA LYS A 196 -2.62 20.62 -23.18
C LYS A 196 -3.94 19.97 -23.54
N THR A 197 -4.93 20.16 -22.66
CA THR A 197 -6.32 19.82 -22.89
C THR A 197 -7.17 21.01 -22.44
N HIS A 198 -8.13 21.39 -23.25
CA HIS A 198 -9.04 22.52 -23.01
C HIS A 198 -10.48 22.06 -22.89
N SER A 199 -11.33 22.84 -22.24
CA SER A 199 -12.78 22.54 -22.05
C SER A 199 -13.48 22.29 -23.40
N ARG A 200 -13.08 23.00 -24.48
CA ARG A 200 -13.59 22.78 -25.83
C ARG A 200 -13.29 21.38 -26.38
N ASP A 201 -12.20 20.73 -25.96
CA ASP A 201 -11.84 19.39 -26.43
C ASP A 201 -12.82 18.36 -25.87
N TYR A 202 -13.23 18.49 -24.59
CA TYR A 202 -14.30 17.70 -23.99
C TYR A 202 -15.65 17.99 -24.65
N GLN A 203 -16.00 19.27 -24.88
CA GLN A 203 -17.26 19.65 -25.51
C GLN A 203 -17.39 19.09 -26.93
N ASN A 204 -16.34 19.20 -27.75
CA ASN A 204 -16.34 18.71 -29.12
C ASN A 204 -16.31 17.16 -29.21
N ALA A 205 -15.88 16.49 -28.16
CA ALA A 205 -15.85 15.05 -28.09
C ALA A 205 -17.23 14.43 -27.79
N CYS A 206 -18.15 15.19 -27.19
CA CYS A 206 -19.46 14.69 -26.84
C CYS A 206 -20.30 14.37 -28.12
N ASN A 207 -20.79 13.16 -28.21
CA ASN A 207 -21.71 12.68 -29.26
C ASN A 207 -22.65 11.61 -28.66
N GLU A 208 -23.52 11.04 -29.50
CA GLU A 208 -24.52 10.01 -29.09
C GLU A 208 -23.91 8.73 -28.50
N ASN A 209 -22.66 8.41 -28.83
CA ASN A 209 -21.93 7.25 -28.31
C ASN A 209 -21.18 7.56 -27.01
N THR A 210 -21.03 8.83 -26.65
CA THR A 210 -20.30 9.25 -25.45
C THR A 210 -21.10 8.93 -24.20
N SER A 211 -20.50 8.16 -23.29
CA SER A 211 -21.12 7.76 -22.02
C SER A 211 -20.47 8.46 -20.82
N ILE A 212 -19.15 8.56 -20.83
CA ILE A 212 -18.38 9.09 -19.70
C ILE A 212 -17.42 10.19 -20.15
N LEU A 213 -17.38 11.30 -19.42
CA LEU A 213 -16.26 12.24 -19.41
C LEU A 213 -15.40 11.93 -18.19
N MET A 214 -14.21 11.37 -18.44
CA MET A 214 -13.33 10.89 -17.39
C MET A 214 -12.17 11.85 -17.13
N LYS A 215 -11.89 12.12 -15.86
CA LYS A 215 -10.65 12.71 -15.38
C LYS A 215 -9.86 11.68 -14.61
N VAL A 216 -8.54 11.63 -14.86
CA VAL A 216 -7.61 10.78 -14.11
C VAL A 216 -6.54 11.65 -13.49
N HIS A 217 -6.39 11.55 -12.16
CA HIS A 217 -5.37 12.30 -11.44
C HIS A 217 -3.96 11.74 -11.74
N LYS A 218 -3.03 12.66 -12.05
CA LYS A 218 -1.62 12.35 -12.33
C LYS A 218 -0.87 12.06 -11.02
N SER A 219 -1.16 10.91 -10.40
CA SER A 219 -0.71 10.57 -9.05
C SER A 219 0.78 10.14 -8.95
N ASN A 220 1.44 9.81 -10.06
CA ASN A 220 2.80 9.28 -10.08
C ASN A 220 3.75 9.96 -11.06
N TYR A 221 3.30 10.98 -11.79
CA TYR A 221 4.12 11.80 -12.68
C TYR A 221 3.61 13.23 -12.71
N SER A 222 4.44 14.15 -13.21
CA SER A 222 4.06 15.55 -13.49
C SER A 222 4.39 15.91 -14.92
N ILE A 223 3.64 16.87 -15.49
CA ILE A 223 3.95 17.50 -16.78
C ILE A 223 4.29 18.96 -16.47
N GLU A 224 5.48 19.38 -16.83
CA GLU A 224 5.99 20.71 -16.54
C GLU A 224 6.18 21.54 -17.81
N GLY A 225 6.19 22.87 -17.69
CA GLY A 225 6.36 23.81 -18.78
C GLY A 225 5.02 24.39 -19.28
N PHE A 226 4.83 24.47 -20.60
CA PHE A 226 3.61 25.01 -21.22
C PHE A 226 2.47 23.99 -21.19
N THR A 227 1.83 23.85 -20.03
CA THR A 227 0.75 22.89 -19.78
C THR A 227 -0.61 23.58 -19.63
N SER A 228 -1.69 22.83 -19.90
CA SER A 228 -3.05 23.21 -19.58
C SER A 228 -3.88 21.95 -19.31
N GLU A 229 -4.65 21.95 -18.25
CA GLU A 229 -5.60 20.87 -17.95
C GLU A 229 -6.96 21.46 -17.58
N VAL A 230 -8.01 20.66 -17.80
CA VAL A 230 -9.37 21.03 -17.42
C VAL A 230 -9.60 20.59 -15.97
N ASN A 231 -10.09 21.51 -15.15
CA ASN A 231 -10.46 21.17 -13.78
C ASN A 231 -11.73 20.30 -13.75
N HIS A 232 -11.96 19.60 -12.65
CA HIS A 232 -13.09 18.67 -12.58
C HIS A 232 -14.44 19.40 -12.60
N GLU A 233 -14.54 20.57 -12.03
CA GLU A 233 -15.76 21.38 -12.04
C GLU A 233 -16.23 21.70 -13.46
N GLU A 234 -15.32 22.11 -14.35
CA GLU A 234 -15.63 22.32 -15.76
C GLU A 234 -16.12 21.04 -16.44
N ILE A 235 -15.50 19.87 -16.15
CA ILE A 235 -15.91 18.59 -16.69
C ILE A 235 -17.33 18.24 -16.24
N VAL A 236 -17.66 18.45 -14.95
CA VAL A 236 -19.01 18.26 -14.41
C VAL A 236 -20.03 19.14 -15.14
N GLN A 237 -19.69 20.41 -15.39
CA GLN A 237 -20.57 21.33 -16.13
C GLN A 237 -20.79 20.88 -17.58
N ILE A 238 -19.73 20.45 -18.27
CA ILE A 238 -19.81 19.93 -19.65
C ILE A 238 -20.65 18.65 -19.67
N ALA A 239 -20.45 17.75 -18.73
CA ALA A 239 -21.20 16.50 -18.61
C ALA A 239 -22.71 16.75 -18.40
N LYS A 240 -23.06 17.65 -17.46
CA LYS A 240 -24.44 18.04 -17.22
C LYS A 240 -25.10 18.63 -18.46
N LYS A 241 -24.39 19.52 -19.20
CA LYS A 241 -24.90 20.17 -20.43
C LYS A 241 -25.17 19.17 -21.54
N ASN A 242 -24.34 18.13 -21.65
CA ASN A 242 -24.46 17.09 -22.72
C ASN A 242 -25.21 15.84 -22.28
N ASN A 243 -25.74 15.82 -21.04
CA ASN A 243 -26.45 14.68 -20.44
C ASN A 243 -25.62 13.37 -20.45
N VAL A 244 -24.31 13.50 -20.20
CA VAL A 244 -23.37 12.39 -20.04
C VAL A 244 -22.89 12.33 -18.59
N MET A 245 -22.28 11.20 -18.17
CA MET A 245 -21.74 11.05 -16.82
C MET A 245 -20.33 11.62 -16.74
N ASP A 246 -20.01 12.35 -15.69
CA ASP A 246 -18.64 12.66 -15.29
C ASP A 246 -18.11 11.61 -14.31
N TYR A 247 -16.82 11.28 -14.42
CA TYR A 247 -16.17 10.36 -13.51
C TYR A 247 -14.75 10.82 -13.23
N TYR A 248 -14.38 10.88 -11.93
CA TYR A 248 -13.03 11.22 -11.53
C TYR A 248 -12.32 10.08 -10.79
N ASP A 249 -11.27 9.54 -11.40
CA ASP A 249 -10.29 8.67 -10.73
C ASP A 249 -9.26 9.54 -10.03
N MET A 250 -9.41 9.72 -8.71
CA MET A 250 -8.55 10.59 -7.91
C MET A 250 -7.26 9.90 -7.44
N GLY A 251 -7.22 8.57 -7.39
CA GLY A 251 -6.06 7.83 -6.95
C GLY A 251 -5.86 7.81 -5.43
N SER A 252 -5.48 8.91 -4.78
CA SER A 252 -5.01 8.90 -3.38
C SER A 252 -6.05 9.17 -2.30
N GLY A 253 -7.00 10.04 -2.54
CA GLY A 253 -8.21 10.22 -1.72
C GLY A 253 -8.03 10.79 -0.31
N HIS A 254 -7.30 11.90 -0.10
CA HIS A 254 -7.27 12.54 1.21
C HIS A 254 -8.55 13.38 1.48
N MET A 255 -8.90 13.48 2.76
CA MET A 255 -10.13 14.14 3.22
C MET A 255 -9.88 15.25 4.26
N ILE A 256 -8.63 15.70 4.40
CA ILE A 256 -8.23 16.74 5.36
C ILE A 256 -7.25 17.69 4.68
N ASP A 257 -7.10 18.90 5.25
CA ASP A 257 -6.07 19.82 4.79
C ASP A 257 -4.68 19.24 5.07
N LEU A 258 -3.90 19.09 4.00
CA LEU A 258 -2.55 18.54 4.09
C LEU A 258 -1.50 19.65 4.38
N PRO A 259 -0.46 19.36 5.17
CA PRO A 259 0.61 20.31 5.44
C PRO A 259 1.53 20.49 4.21
N TYR A 260 2.50 21.41 4.30
CA TYR A 260 3.56 21.63 3.30
C TYR A 260 3.05 22.05 1.92
N ASN A 261 1.88 22.72 1.82
CA ASN A 261 1.23 23.13 0.57
C ASN A 261 0.97 21.95 -0.40
N LEU A 262 0.70 20.78 0.15
CA LEU A 262 0.41 19.57 -0.65
C LEU A 262 -0.94 19.66 -1.37
N LYS A 263 -1.89 20.44 -0.84
CA LYS A 263 -3.20 20.69 -1.47
C LYS A 263 -3.12 21.25 -2.89
N ASP A 264 -2.01 21.94 -3.23
CA ASP A 264 -1.82 22.50 -4.57
C ASP A 264 -1.53 21.42 -5.62
N CYS A 265 -1.09 20.24 -5.18
CA CYS A 265 -0.72 19.11 -6.05
C CYS A 265 -1.70 17.94 -5.95
N GLU A 266 -2.44 17.85 -4.87
CA GLU A 266 -3.34 16.74 -4.56
C GLU A 266 -4.70 17.29 -4.14
N PRO A 267 -5.74 17.18 -4.98
CA PRO A 267 -7.06 17.70 -4.64
C PRO A 267 -7.69 16.87 -3.51
N SER A 268 -8.38 17.57 -2.59
CA SER A 268 -9.14 16.90 -1.53
C SER A 268 -10.43 16.29 -2.09
N VAL A 269 -10.79 15.09 -1.60
CA VAL A 269 -12.10 14.48 -1.90
C VAL A 269 -13.23 15.43 -1.53
N LEU A 270 -13.11 16.12 -0.38
CA LEU A 270 -14.11 17.10 0.07
C LEU A 270 -14.29 18.27 -0.91
N ASP A 271 -13.20 18.76 -1.51
CA ASP A 271 -13.29 19.87 -2.47
C ASP A 271 -13.90 19.43 -3.80
N ILE A 272 -13.58 18.23 -4.25
CA ILE A 272 -14.18 17.67 -5.47
C ILE A 272 -15.67 17.39 -5.27
N MET A 273 -16.09 16.92 -4.09
CA MET A 273 -17.51 16.70 -3.80
C MET A 273 -18.37 17.98 -3.84
N LYS A 274 -17.79 19.15 -3.57
CA LYS A 274 -18.48 20.46 -3.71
C LYS A 274 -18.91 20.77 -5.15
N CYS A 275 -18.26 20.16 -6.15
CA CYS A 275 -18.62 20.31 -7.56
C CYS A 275 -19.85 19.47 -7.96
N ASP A 276 -20.44 18.72 -7.04
CA ASP A 276 -21.59 17.83 -7.27
C ASP A 276 -21.35 16.81 -8.40
N PRO A 277 -20.25 15.99 -8.32
CA PRO A 277 -19.90 15.04 -9.36
C PRO A 277 -20.88 13.89 -9.46
N SER A 278 -20.91 13.22 -10.63
CA SER A 278 -21.65 11.98 -10.82
C SER A 278 -21.04 10.82 -10.00
N LEU A 279 -19.78 10.52 -10.21
CA LEU A 279 -18.99 9.55 -9.45
C LEU A 279 -17.54 10.00 -9.31
N ILE A 280 -16.95 9.69 -8.18
CA ILE A 280 -15.50 9.73 -7.97
C ILE A 280 -15.03 8.43 -7.35
N SER A 281 -13.75 8.06 -7.55
CA SER A 281 -13.15 6.93 -6.86
C SER A 281 -11.74 7.23 -6.38
N PHE A 282 -11.33 6.56 -5.30
CA PHE A 282 -10.02 6.72 -4.69
C PHE A 282 -9.61 5.50 -3.86
N SER A 283 -8.31 5.44 -3.51
CA SER A 283 -7.72 4.34 -2.73
C SER A 283 -7.80 4.56 -1.23
N GLY A 284 -8.11 3.52 -0.46
CA GLY A 284 -8.11 3.55 1.00
C GLY A 284 -6.71 3.54 1.63
N ASP A 285 -5.75 2.88 1.01
CA ASP A 285 -4.41 2.59 1.54
C ASP A 285 -3.32 3.60 1.14
N LYS A 286 -3.73 4.78 0.68
CA LYS A 286 -2.82 5.89 0.37
C LYS A 286 -2.98 7.03 1.39
N LEU A 287 -3.27 8.26 0.94
CA LEU A 287 -3.39 9.44 1.83
C LEU A 287 -4.60 9.41 2.77
N LEU A 288 -5.61 8.59 2.49
CA LEU A 288 -6.66 8.31 3.47
C LEU A 288 -6.08 7.61 4.72
N GLY A 289 -4.99 6.88 4.57
CA GLY A 289 -4.27 6.26 5.68
C GLY A 289 -4.97 5.02 6.25
N SER A 290 -5.73 4.29 5.44
CA SER A 290 -6.51 3.13 5.85
C SER A 290 -6.04 1.84 5.19
N ILE A 291 -6.89 0.84 5.16
CA ILE A 291 -6.67 -0.45 4.51
C ILE A 291 -6.87 -0.35 3.00
N GLN A 292 -6.29 -1.29 2.23
CA GLN A 292 -6.51 -1.36 0.80
C GLN A 292 -8.01 -1.53 0.48
N ALA A 293 -8.54 -0.55 -0.25
CA ALA A 293 -9.90 -0.54 -0.77
C ALA A 293 -9.99 0.44 -1.95
N GLY A 294 -10.94 0.20 -2.85
CA GLY A 294 -11.42 1.17 -3.81
C GLY A 294 -12.75 1.73 -3.29
N ILE A 295 -12.78 3.02 -3.08
CA ILE A 295 -13.97 3.72 -2.55
C ILE A 295 -14.58 4.50 -3.69
N ILE A 296 -15.84 4.19 -4.04
CA ILE A 296 -16.61 4.87 -5.09
C ILE A 296 -17.72 5.62 -4.39
N VAL A 297 -17.79 6.94 -4.58
CA VAL A 297 -18.82 7.81 -3.98
C VAL A 297 -19.47 8.70 -5.04
N GLY A 298 -20.70 9.11 -4.81
CA GLY A 298 -21.40 10.04 -5.68
C GLY A 298 -22.91 9.87 -5.66
N LYS A 299 -23.54 10.00 -6.83
CA LYS A 299 -25.01 9.95 -6.97
C LYS A 299 -25.54 8.54 -6.77
N LYS A 300 -26.56 8.41 -5.94
CA LYS A 300 -27.19 7.12 -5.60
C LYS A 300 -27.61 6.33 -6.84
N LYS A 301 -28.18 6.98 -7.85
CA LYS A 301 -28.63 6.31 -9.09
C LYS A 301 -27.49 5.53 -9.78
N TYR A 302 -26.25 6.04 -9.76
CA TYR A 302 -25.10 5.36 -10.36
C TYR A 302 -24.54 4.27 -9.43
N ILE A 303 -24.51 4.53 -8.13
CA ILE A 303 -24.10 3.49 -7.14
C ILE A 303 -25.04 2.29 -7.18
N ASP A 304 -26.36 2.51 -7.30
CA ASP A 304 -27.35 1.43 -7.42
C ASP A 304 -27.13 0.59 -8.69
N GLU A 305 -26.74 1.19 -9.83
CA GLU A 305 -26.38 0.43 -11.04
C GLU A 305 -25.07 -0.36 -10.88
N LEU A 306 -24.04 0.20 -10.24
CA LEU A 306 -22.83 -0.53 -9.91
C LEU A 306 -23.13 -1.75 -9.03
N LYS A 307 -24.02 -1.63 -8.05
CA LYS A 307 -24.46 -2.73 -7.17
C LYS A 307 -25.11 -3.88 -7.93
N LYS A 308 -25.72 -3.64 -9.10
CA LYS A 308 -26.34 -4.65 -9.95
C LYS A 308 -25.34 -5.40 -10.85
N ASN A 309 -24.14 -4.85 -11.07
CA ASN A 309 -23.14 -5.46 -11.93
C ASN A 309 -22.63 -6.78 -11.33
N GLN A 310 -22.65 -7.86 -12.12
CA GLN A 310 -22.23 -9.20 -11.69
C GLN A 310 -20.77 -9.26 -11.24
N LEU A 311 -19.91 -8.39 -11.78
CA LEU A 311 -18.51 -8.29 -11.39
C LEU A 311 -18.34 -7.89 -9.92
N LEU A 312 -19.30 -7.17 -9.33
CA LEU A 312 -19.22 -6.78 -7.93
C LEU A 312 -19.06 -7.99 -6.99
N ARG A 313 -19.58 -9.16 -7.37
CA ARG A 313 -19.42 -10.37 -6.56
C ARG A 313 -17.94 -10.80 -6.46
N MET A 314 -17.13 -10.54 -7.48
CA MET A 314 -15.68 -10.82 -7.50
C MET A 314 -14.88 -9.71 -6.83
N LEU A 315 -15.39 -8.48 -6.88
CA LEU A 315 -14.70 -7.27 -6.42
C LEU A 315 -15.04 -6.85 -5.00
N ARG A 316 -15.98 -7.54 -4.35
CA ARG A 316 -16.46 -7.17 -3.01
C ARG A 316 -15.40 -7.43 -1.95
N VAL A 317 -15.34 -6.54 -0.97
CA VAL A 317 -14.45 -6.63 0.19
C VAL A 317 -15.01 -7.53 1.29
N ASP A 318 -14.16 -7.98 2.19
CA ASP A 318 -14.50 -8.76 3.37
C ASP A 318 -14.89 -7.88 4.57
N LYS A 319 -15.19 -8.54 5.70
CA LYS A 319 -15.58 -7.86 6.95
C LYS A 319 -14.43 -7.11 7.60
N ILE A 320 -13.17 -7.55 7.42
CA ILE A 320 -11.99 -6.90 8.00
C ILE A 320 -11.81 -5.53 7.35
N THR A 321 -11.84 -5.51 6.01
CA THR A 321 -11.71 -4.30 5.21
C THR A 321 -12.78 -3.27 5.59
N LEU A 322 -14.04 -3.69 5.70
CA LEU A 322 -15.14 -2.77 6.04
C LEU A 322 -15.01 -2.22 7.45
N ALA A 323 -14.73 -3.06 8.44
CA ALA A 323 -14.65 -2.64 9.83
C ALA A 323 -13.45 -1.69 10.10
N ILE A 324 -12.28 -1.95 9.48
CA ILE A 324 -11.12 -1.06 9.59
C ILE A 324 -11.40 0.26 8.88
N LEU A 325 -12.00 0.21 7.69
CA LEU A 325 -12.31 1.42 6.93
C LEU A 325 -13.35 2.28 7.65
N GLU A 326 -14.39 1.67 8.25
CA GLU A 326 -15.40 2.35 9.05
C GLU A 326 -14.77 3.06 10.27
N ASP A 327 -13.90 2.39 11.04
CA ASP A 327 -13.21 3.00 12.18
C ASP A 327 -12.30 4.15 11.75
N ASN A 328 -11.56 3.99 10.63
CA ASN A 328 -10.69 5.03 10.10
C ASN A 328 -11.48 6.27 9.64
N ILE A 329 -12.54 6.09 8.85
CA ILE A 329 -13.41 7.19 8.40
C ILE A 329 -14.10 7.87 9.58
N THR A 330 -14.53 7.09 10.58
CA THR A 330 -15.09 7.64 11.81
C THR A 330 -14.07 8.51 12.55
N SER A 331 -12.81 8.09 12.60
CA SER A 331 -11.72 8.88 13.19
C SER A 331 -11.51 10.20 12.43
N VAL A 332 -11.57 10.20 11.10
CA VAL A 332 -11.52 11.43 10.28
C VAL A 332 -12.72 12.33 10.57
N LEU A 333 -13.93 11.79 10.59
CA LEU A 333 -15.17 12.54 10.88
C LEU A 333 -15.13 13.22 12.26
N LEU A 334 -14.55 12.54 13.24
CA LEU A 334 -14.40 13.04 14.61
C LEU A 334 -13.16 13.94 14.84
N GLY A 335 -12.39 14.24 13.77
CA GLY A 335 -11.17 15.04 13.86
C GLY A 335 -9.99 14.37 14.58
N LYS A 336 -10.04 13.05 14.76
CA LYS A 336 -9.00 12.25 15.45
C LYS A 336 -7.88 11.82 14.46
N ASN A 337 -7.41 12.73 13.63
CA ASN A 337 -6.46 12.45 12.55
C ASN A 337 -5.12 11.89 13.06
N LYS A 338 -4.73 12.21 14.30
CA LYS A 338 -3.50 11.67 14.93
C LYS A 338 -3.56 10.18 15.23
N ASP A 339 -4.75 9.61 15.31
CA ASP A 339 -4.93 8.17 15.54
C ASP A 339 -4.64 7.35 14.26
N ILE A 340 -4.56 8.02 13.12
CA ILE A 340 -4.26 7.43 11.81
C ILE A 340 -2.75 7.52 11.56
N PRO A 341 -2.00 6.39 11.53
CA PRO A 341 -0.53 6.42 11.48
C PRO A 341 0.04 7.21 10.30
N THR A 342 -0.53 7.10 9.11
CA THR A 342 -0.12 7.83 7.91
C THR A 342 -0.23 9.33 8.10
N LEU A 343 -1.34 9.80 8.65
CA LEU A 343 -1.56 11.21 8.94
C LEU A 343 -0.68 11.69 10.09
N ASN A 344 -0.56 10.89 11.15
CA ASN A 344 0.33 11.20 12.27
C ASN A 344 1.78 11.41 11.80
N MET A 345 2.33 10.50 10.99
CA MET A 345 3.66 10.64 10.42
C MET A 345 3.79 11.91 9.56
N LEU A 346 2.78 12.22 8.75
CA LEU A 346 2.78 13.41 7.88
C LEU A 346 2.76 14.71 8.68
N PHE A 347 1.96 14.77 9.74
CA PHE A 347 1.77 15.96 10.57
C PHE A 347 2.80 16.10 11.71
N THR A 348 3.66 15.10 11.95
CA THR A 348 4.69 15.19 13.00
C THR A 348 5.63 16.36 12.73
N PRO A 349 5.79 17.32 13.66
CA PRO A 349 6.65 18.47 13.49
C PRO A 349 8.11 18.08 13.35
N LEU A 350 8.89 18.85 12.57
CA LEU A 350 10.33 18.61 12.40
C LEU A 350 11.08 18.58 13.74
N LYS A 351 10.71 19.45 14.69
CA LYS A 351 11.30 19.51 16.03
C LYS A 351 11.16 18.18 16.79
N ASP A 352 10.04 17.49 16.62
CA ASP A 352 9.83 16.20 17.28
C ASP A 352 10.65 15.10 16.60
N LEU A 353 10.77 15.12 15.27
CA LEU A 353 11.67 14.22 14.53
C LEU A 353 13.14 14.44 14.91
N GLU A 354 13.55 15.69 15.02
CA GLU A 354 14.90 16.07 15.44
C GLU A 354 15.22 15.56 16.84
N LYS A 355 14.29 15.74 17.80
CA LYS A 355 14.43 15.20 19.15
C LYS A 355 14.63 13.68 19.15
N ARG A 356 13.85 12.93 18.36
CA ARG A 356 13.98 11.48 18.21
C ARG A 356 15.36 11.11 17.63
N ALA A 357 15.80 11.83 16.61
CA ALA A 357 17.11 11.62 15.98
C ALA A 357 18.28 11.89 16.94
N ILE A 358 18.24 12.99 17.71
CA ILE A 358 19.26 13.34 18.70
C ILE A 358 19.32 12.30 19.82
N ASN A 359 18.17 11.83 20.29
CA ASN A 359 18.13 10.79 21.33
C ASN A 359 18.85 9.52 20.85
N LEU A 360 18.53 9.03 19.65
CA LEU A 360 19.21 7.86 19.08
C LEU A 360 20.71 8.15 18.82
N GLN A 361 21.05 9.33 18.30
CA GLN A 361 22.44 9.75 18.09
C GLN A 361 23.25 9.68 19.37
N THR A 362 22.71 10.19 20.49
CA THR A 362 23.38 10.20 21.78
C THR A 362 23.80 8.81 22.25
N VAL A 363 22.94 7.82 21.99
CA VAL A 363 23.25 6.41 22.29
C VAL A 363 24.29 5.86 21.31
N LEU A 364 24.10 6.08 20.02
CA LEU A 364 24.95 5.49 18.97
C LEU A 364 26.37 6.07 18.91
N ASN A 365 26.57 7.30 19.38
CA ASN A 365 27.91 7.92 19.41
C ASN A 365 28.94 7.19 20.28
N LYS A 366 28.47 6.24 21.13
CA LYS A 366 29.36 5.32 21.87
C LYS A 366 29.92 4.20 20.98
N TYR A 367 29.33 3.93 19.85
CA TYR A 367 29.62 2.77 19.00
C TYR A 367 30.06 3.17 17.58
N CYS A 368 29.54 4.27 17.04
CA CYS A 368 29.81 4.70 15.68
C CYS A 368 29.71 6.22 15.53
N LYS A 369 30.21 6.75 14.41
CA LYS A 369 29.98 8.16 14.05
C LYS A 369 28.60 8.32 13.48
N SER A 370 27.83 9.26 14.02
CA SER A 370 26.48 9.57 13.51
C SER A 370 26.25 11.09 13.47
N GLU A 371 25.42 11.51 12.53
CA GLU A 371 25.12 12.93 12.28
C GLU A 371 23.64 13.11 12.00
N VAL A 372 23.00 14.01 12.74
CA VAL A 372 21.60 14.40 12.46
C VAL A 372 21.58 15.37 11.28
N ILE A 373 20.79 15.08 10.27
CA ILE A 373 20.72 15.83 9.01
C ILE A 373 19.28 16.26 8.76
N GLN A 374 19.07 17.53 8.51
CA GLN A 374 17.83 18.03 7.93
C GLN A 374 17.86 17.79 6.41
N THR A 375 16.87 17.11 5.89
CA THR A 375 16.76 16.76 4.47
C THR A 375 15.29 16.77 4.02
N SER A 376 14.98 16.15 2.90
CA SER A 376 13.63 16.04 2.37
C SER A 376 13.34 14.61 1.92
N THR A 377 12.06 14.25 1.94
CA THR A 377 11.56 12.98 1.46
C THR A 377 10.29 13.16 0.63
N VAL A 378 9.81 12.10 0.00
CA VAL A 378 8.52 12.06 -0.70
C VAL A 378 7.49 11.33 0.16
N ILE A 379 6.21 11.58 -0.06
CA ILE A 379 5.15 10.87 0.68
C ILE A 379 5.09 9.40 0.26
N GLY A 380 5.13 9.13 -1.06
CA GLY A 380 5.13 7.76 -1.59
C GLY A 380 4.50 7.64 -2.97
N GLY A 381 4.54 6.43 -3.50
CA GLY A 381 4.03 6.14 -4.84
C GLY A 381 2.52 6.30 -4.95
N GLY A 382 2.09 6.96 -6.02
CA GLY A 382 0.67 7.21 -6.29
C GLY A 382 0.08 8.35 -5.47
N THR A 383 0.92 9.26 -4.93
CA THR A 383 0.53 10.47 -4.22
C THR A 383 1.52 11.60 -4.53
N THR A 384 1.06 12.81 -4.67
CA THR A 384 1.87 14.05 -4.79
C THR A 384 3.21 13.86 -5.52
N PRO A 385 3.21 13.57 -6.85
CA PRO A 385 4.44 13.31 -7.59
C PRO A 385 5.39 14.51 -7.51
N ASN A 386 6.69 14.22 -7.35
CA ASN A 386 7.77 15.20 -7.26
C ASN A 386 7.72 16.19 -6.08
N LYS A 387 6.67 16.18 -5.24
CA LYS A 387 6.59 17.05 -4.08
C LYS A 387 7.39 16.45 -2.91
N LYS A 388 8.45 17.17 -2.52
CA LYS A 388 9.24 16.81 -1.35
C LYS A 388 8.72 17.51 -0.11
N ILE A 389 8.69 16.79 1.01
CA ILE A 389 8.39 17.31 2.35
C ILE A 389 9.66 17.32 3.21
N PRO A 390 9.79 18.29 4.13
CA PRO A 390 10.96 18.35 5.00
C PRO A 390 10.95 17.18 6.00
N THR A 391 12.15 16.68 6.31
CA THR A 391 12.35 15.59 7.27
C THR A 391 13.69 15.70 7.99
N ILE A 392 13.85 14.87 9.02
CA ILE A 392 15.10 14.69 9.76
C ILE A 392 15.56 13.24 9.62
N ALA A 393 16.82 13.06 9.29
CA ALA A 393 17.47 11.75 9.18
C ALA A 393 18.72 11.67 10.03
N LEU A 394 19.09 10.47 10.46
CA LEU A 394 20.38 10.18 11.09
C LEU A 394 21.27 9.46 10.09
N SER A 395 22.40 10.09 9.74
CA SER A 395 23.46 9.43 9.00
C SER A 395 24.28 8.55 9.94
N VAL A 396 24.46 7.29 9.58
CA VAL A 396 25.26 6.33 10.35
C VAL A 396 26.52 5.97 9.57
N ASN A 397 27.68 6.11 10.22
CA ASN A 397 28.98 5.69 9.66
C ASN A 397 29.67 4.74 10.65
N PHE A 398 29.84 3.50 10.26
CA PHE A 398 30.39 2.44 11.09
C PHE A 398 31.50 1.71 10.34
N ASN A 399 32.68 1.55 10.99
CA ASN A 399 33.85 0.80 10.47
C ASN A 399 34.28 1.22 9.05
N ASN A 400 34.07 2.48 8.67
CA ASN A 400 34.35 3.00 7.31
C ASN A 400 33.65 2.16 6.21
N TYR A 401 32.53 1.53 6.52
CA TYR A 401 31.76 0.78 5.54
C TYR A 401 31.11 1.74 4.52
N LYS A 402 31.16 1.35 3.25
CA LYS A 402 30.42 2.06 2.20
C LYS A 402 28.92 1.98 2.48
N PRO A 403 28.11 2.99 2.09
CA PRO A 403 26.67 3.03 2.35
C PRO A 403 25.91 1.77 1.91
N ASN A 404 26.26 1.19 0.77
CA ASN A 404 25.64 -0.07 0.28
C ASN A 404 25.92 -1.27 1.21
N LYS A 405 27.07 -1.28 1.90
CA LYS A 405 27.38 -2.34 2.87
C LYS A 405 26.55 -2.16 4.14
N LEU A 406 26.40 -0.92 4.61
CA LEU A 406 25.53 -0.59 5.74
C LEU A 406 24.08 -0.92 5.43
N GLU A 407 23.57 -0.49 4.26
CA GLU A 407 22.22 -0.81 3.82
C GLU A 407 21.96 -2.34 3.85
N LYS A 408 22.87 -3.13 3.30
CA LYS A 408 22.76 -4.59 3.30
C LYS A 408 22.80 -5.17 4.73
N LEU A 409 23.60 -4.59 5.62
CA LEU A 409 23.75 -5.02 7.01
C LEU A 409 22.46 -4.74 7.79
N PHE A 410 21.94 -3.52 7.72
CA PHE A 410 20.70 -3.12 8.39
C PHE A 410 19.49 -3.89 7.85
N ARG A 411 19.41 -4.10 6.54
CA ARG A 411 18.34 -4.89 5.89
C ARG A 411 18.29 -6.34 6.37
N LYS A 412 19.41 -6.98 6.70
CA LYS A 412 19.44 -8.32 7.32
C LYS A 412 18.72 -8.36 8.67
N HIS A 413 18.59 -7.22 9.33
CA HIS A 413 17.89 -7.04 10.59
C HIS A 413 16.52 -6.35 10.42
N ASN A 414 15.96 -6.39 9.21
CA ASN A 414 14.66 -5.81 8.88
C ASN A 414 14.56 -4.28 9.09
N ILE A 415 15.67 -3.56 9.00
CA ILE A 415 15.69 -2.09 9.00
C ILE A 415 15.95 -1.62 7.57
N ILE A 416 15.03 -0.87 7.01
CA ILE A 416 15.10 -0.36 5.64
C ILE A 416 15.33 1.15 5.67
N GLY A 417 16.58 1.56 5.49
CA GLY A 417 16.97 2.95 5.32
C GLY A 417 17.13 3.34 3.84
N ARG A 418 17.69 4.54 3.59
CA ARG A 418 18.00 4.99 2.23
C ARG A 418 19.44 5.47 2.11
N ILE A 419 19.94 5.48 0.87
CA ILE A 419 21.23 6.07 0.54
C ILE A 419 20.99 7.40 -0.19
N GLU A 420 21.58 8.46 0.31
CA GLU A 420 21.49 9.79 -0.27
C GLU A 420 22.84 10.51 -0.08
N ASN A 421 23.37 11.15 -1.15
CA ASN A 421 24.65 11.87 -1.13
C ASN A 421 25.81 11.05 -0.51
N ASP A 422 25.92 9.79 -0.91
CA ASP A 422 26.92 8.83 -0.42
C ASP A 422 26.93 8.61 1.11
N LYS A 423 25.75 8.78 1.75
CA LYS A 423 25.50 8.48 3.17
C LYS A 423 24.36 7.49 3.31
N TYR A 424 24.45 6.55 4.27
CA TYR A 424 23.34 5.72 4.68
C TYR A 424 22.52 6.46 5.74
N LEU A 425 21.23 6.63 5.50
CA LEU A 425 20.34 7.44 6.30
C LEU A 425 19.20 6.61 6.91
N LEU A 426 18.94 6.86 8.19
CA LEU A 426 17.74 6.44 8.90
C LEU A 426 16.83 7.67 9.04
N ASP A 427 15.76 7.73 8.29
CA ASP A 427 14.85 8.88 8.22
C ASP A 427 13.69 8.70 9.21
N PHE A 428 13.54 9.65 10.13
CA PHE A 428 12.57 9.57 11.23
C PHE A 428 11.14 9.90 10.82
N ARG A 429 10.91 10.37 9.58
CA ARG A 429 9.56 10.67 9.10
C ARG A 429 8.66 9.44 9.05
N SER A 430 9.20 8.28 8.74
CA SER A 430 8.47 7.02 8.59
C SER A 430 8.68 6.03 9.73
N ILE A 431 9.54 6.33 10.69
CA ILE A 431 9.73 5.52 11.91
C ILE A 431 8.65 5.90 12.92
N GLN A 432 7.89 4.91 13.39
CA GLN A 432 6.90 5.12 14.42
C GLN A 432 7.55 5.27 15.79
N GLU A 433 6.92 6.02 16.69
CA GLU A 433 7.42 6.21 18.06
C GLU A 433 7.58 4.89 18.82
N SER A 434 6.63 3.97 18.65
CA SER A 434 6.68 2.62 19.23
C SER A 434 7.79 1.72 18.69
N GLU A 435 8.52 2.14 17.66
CA GLU A 435 9.62 1.39 17.06
C GLU A 435 11.00 1.87 17.52
N LEU A 436 11.09 3.03 18.21
CA LEU A 436 12.37 3.66 18.56
C LEU A 436 13.23 2.78 19.46
N ASP A 437 12.68 2.22 20.52
CA ASP A 437 13.42 1.36 21.48
C ASP A 437 13.91 0.06 20.81
N ILE A 438 13.06 -0.51 19.94
CA ILE A 438 13.41 -1.71 19.18
C ILE A 438 14.51 -1.39 18.17
N LEU A 439 14.39 -0.26 17.46
CA LEU A 439 15.39 0.22 16.52
C LEU A 439 16.75 0.40 17.18
N GLU A 440 16.80 1.09 18.34
CA GLU A 440 18.01 1.28 19.13
C GLU A 440 18.66 -0.05 19.50
N THR A 441 17.88 -0.98 20.06
CA THR A 441 18.36 -2.30 20.46
C THR A 441 18.97 -3.07 19.29
N ILE A 442 18.29 -3.07 18.13
CA ILE A 442 18.77 -3.77 16.94
C ILE A 442 20.08 -3.12 16.42
N ILE A 443 20.16 -1.79 16.38
CA ILE A 443 21.35 -1.08 15.90
C ILE A 443 22.54 -1.38 16.81
N ILE A 444 22.37 -1.32 18.14
CA ILE A 444 23.45 -1.65 19.09
C ILE A 444 23.95 -3.09 18.84
N LYS A 445 23.04 -4.03 18.59
CA LYS A 445 23.44 -5.41 18.24
C LYS A 445 24.26 -5.45 16.96
N ILE A 446 23.79 -4.78 15.89
CA ILE A 446 24.50 -4.71 14.59
C ILE A 446 25.92 -4.13 14.75
N LEU A 447 26.09 -3.16 15.65
CA LEU A 447 27.38 -2.48 15.84
C LEU A 447 28.35 -3.26 16.74
N ASN A 448 27.85 -4.24 17.51
CA ASN A 448 28.65 -5.12 18.37
C ASN A 448 29.01 -6.46 17.71
N ASP A 449 28.26 -6.89 16.67
CA ASP A 449 28.56 -8.08 15.84
C ASP A 449 29.60 -7.74 14.75
#